data_1868deb918918d5cce0fe0ff82b0b246
#
_entry.id   1868deb918918d5cce0fe0ff82b0b246
#
_cell.length_a   1.000
_cell.length_b   1.000
_cell.length_c   1.000
_cell.angle_alpha   90.00
_cell.angle_beta   90.00
_cell.angle_gamma   90.00
#
_symmetry.space_group_name_H-M   'P 1'
#
loop_
_entity.id
_entity.type
_entity.pdbx_description
1 polymer ?
#
loop_
_entity_poly.entity_id
_entity_poly.type
_entity_poly.pdbx_seq_one_letter_code
_entity_poly.pdbx_strand_id
1 'polypeptide(L)'
;ESPAISYYNITVEKMVEDLERKKTFIEKFAFTDPERYWHYLHHLIPANPFLVCALDIAAWDLFGKLRRLSLSSLWGYEMGNIPLTDYTIGIDTIDKMIDKMKEKPWPIYKIKVGVPGDLEMISALREHSDAVFRVDANAGWTLEEAMEKIPVLKGLGVELVEQPLAKDNWNGMKVLYEQSSLPLIADESCVFEQDVEKCKNHFHGINIKLTKCSGITPALRMIKRARELELKIMIGCMNESTIGSAAIAHLAPMADY
;
A
#
# COMPACT_ATOMS: atom_id res chain seq x y z
N GLU A 1 -7.49 13.73 -3.82
CA GLU A 1 -6.04 13.94 -3.82
C GLU A 1 -5.31 12.77 -4.47
N SER A 2 -4.22 13.07 -5.17
CA SER A 2 -3.25 12.07 -5.64
C SER A 2 -1.88 12.72 -5.76
N PRO A 3 -0.81 12.15 -5.18
CA PRO A 3 0.55 12.67 -5.29
C PRO A 3 1.17 12.34 -6.65
N ALA A 4 2.19 13.11 -7.05
CA ALA A 4 3.07 12.75 -8.14
C ALA A 4 4.13 11.76 -7.66
N ILE A 5 4.32 10.66 -8.39
CA ILE A 5 5.29 9.62 -8.06
C ILE A 5 6.12 9.26 -9.30
N SER A 6 7.40 9.59 -9.27
CA SER A 6 8.32 9.40 -10.39
C SER A 6 8.45 7.92 -10.81
N TYR A 7 8.42 7.00 -9.86
CA TYR A 7 8.46 5.55 -10.13
C TYR A 7 7.36 5.10 -11.11
N TYR A 8 6.16 5.71 -11.04
CA TYR A 8 5.04 5.41 -11.94
C TYR A 8 4.98 6.37 -13.14
N ASN A 9 5.97 7.24 -13.31
CA ASN A 9 5.98 8.25 -14.36
C ASN A 9 4.74 9.15 -14.37
N ILE A 10 4.23 9.49 -13.18
CA ILE A 10 3.09 10.37 -12.96
C ILE A 10 3.58 11.71 -12.41
N THR A 11 3.22 12.81 -13.09
CA THR A 11 3.52 14.18 -12.67
C THR A 11 2.25 14.97 -12.43
N VAL A 12 2.34 16.05 -11.64
CA VAL A 12 1.21 16.93 -11.36
C VAL A 12 0.74 17.59 -12.67
N GLU A 13 1.68 18.04 -13.49
CA GLU A 13 1.38 18.71 -14.76
C GLU A 13 0.55 17.81 -15.68
N LYS A 14 0.94 16.53 -15.80
CA LYS A 14 0.20 15.57 -16.61
C LYS A 14 -1.19 15.26 -16.04
N MET A 15 -1.33 15.19 -14.73
CA MET A 15 -2.65 15.02 -14.10
C MET A 15 -3.55 16.22 -14.37
N VAL A 16 -3.02 17.44 -14.27
CA VAL A 16 -3.77 18.68 -14.54
C VAL A 16 -4.14 18.76 -16.02
N GLU A 17 -3.22 18.48 -16.94
CA GLU A 17 -3.49 18.45 -18.38
C GLU A 17 -4.59 17.47 -18.74
N ASP A 18 -4.51 16.23 -18.22
CA ASP A 18 -5.54 15.21 -18.45
C ASP A 18 -6.90 15.63 -17.88
N LEU A 19 -6.92 16.25 -16.68
CA LEU A 19 -8.13 16.78 -16.06
C LEU A 19 -8.77 17.87 -16.91
N GLU A 20 -8.03 18.88 -17.31
CA GLU A 20 -8.56 20.00 -18.11
C GLU A 20 -9.07 19.50 -19.47
N ARG A 21 -8.35 18.61 -20.14
CA ARG A 21 -8.78 18.01 -21.41
C ARG A 21 -10.08 17.23 -21.29
N LYS A 22 -10.35 16.61 -20.11
CA LYS A 22 -11.51 15.76 -19.87
C LYS A 22 -12.63 16.46 -19.07
N LYS A 23 -12.39 17.66 -18.59
CA LYS A 23 -13.28 18.43 -17.69
C LYS A 23 -14.73 18.42 -18.13
N THR A 24 -15.03 18.79 -19.37
CA THR A 24 -16.40 18.86 -19.89
C THR A 24 -17.13 17.52 -19.83
N PHE A 25 -16.44 16.40 -20.00
CA PHE A 25 -17.01 15.06 -19.89
C PHE A 25 -17.27 14.69 -18.44
N ILE A 26 -16.33 15.03 -17.55
CA ILE A 26 -16.42 14.79 -16.11
C ILE A 26 -17.61 15.58 -15.52
N GLU A 27 -17.74 16.87 -15.84
CA GLU A 27 -18.79 17.76 -15.34
C GLU A 27 -20.19 17.38 -15.84
N LYS A 28 -20.31 16.77 -17.02
CA LYS A 28 -21.59 16.32 -17.58
C LYS A 28 -22.04 14.94 -17.08
N PHE A 29 -21.20 14.24 -16.31
CA PHE A 29 -21.58 12.94 -15.80
C PHE A 29 -22.70 13.04 -14.75
N ALA A 30 -23.81 12.35 -14.99
CA ALA A 30 -24.91 12.27 -14.03
C ALA A 30 -24.52 11.31 -12.89
N PHE A 31 -23.96 11.87 -11.82
CA PHE A 31 -23.46 11.12 -10.68
C PHE A 31 -24.62 10.48 -9.89
N THR A 32 -24.55 9.18 -9.70
CA THR A 32 -25.50 8.39 -8.89
C THR A 32 -24.80 7.68 -7.75
N ASP A 33 -23.68 7.08 -8.03
CA ASP A 33 -22.86 6.31 -7.10
C ASP A 33 -21.39 6.28 -7.55
N PRO A 34 -20.44 6.03 -6.62
CA PRO A 34 -19.00 6.03 -6.93
C PRO A 34 -18.59 4.92 -7.88
N GLU A 35 -19.18 3.72 -7.78
CA GLU A 35 -18.78 2.57 -8.60
C GLU A 35 -19.02 2.85 -10.09
N ARG A 36 -20.21 3.34 -10.43
CA ARG A 36 -20.55 3.73 -11.81
C ARG A 36 -19.67 4.87 -12.30
N TYR A 37 -19.36 5.83 -11.42
CA TYR A 37 -18.49 6.95 -11.75
C TYR A 37 -17.05 6.49 -12.01
N TRP A 38 -16.52 5.60 -11.16
CA TRP A 38 -15.19 5.03 -11.36
C TRP A 38 -15.10 4.29 -12.70
N HIS A 39 -16.07 3.47 -13.05
CA HIS A 39 -16.10 2.79 -14.36
C HIS A 39 -16.05 3.76 -15.52
N TYR A 40 -16.81 4.85 -15.43
CA TYR A 40 -16.76 5.91 -16.43
C TYR A 40 -15.37 6.57 -16.52
N LEU A 41 -14.79 6.94 -15.39
CA LEU A 41 -13.47 7.57 -15.34
C LEU A 41 -12.38 6.65 -15.85
N HIS A 42 -12.41 5.38 -15.49
CA HIS A 42 -11.45 4.38 -15.91
C HIS A 42 -11.39 4.24 -17.45
N HIS A 43 -12.54 4.33 -18.12
CA HIS A 43 -12.59 4.35 -19.58
C HIS A 43 -12.21 5.71 -20.19
N LEU A 44 -12.56 6.80 -19.52
CA LEU A 44 -12.27 8.15 -19.99
C LEU A 44 -10.78 8.52 -19.88
N ILE A 45 -10.09 8.01 -18.84
CA ILE A 45 -8.71 8.35 -18.46
C ILE A 45 -7.90 7.07 -18.17
N PRO A 46 -7.77 6.14 -19.14
CA PRO A 46 -7.15 4.83 -18.87
C PRO A 46 -5.65 4.89 -18.59
N ALA A 47 -4.98 5.95 -19.03
CA ALA A 47 -3.52 6.09 -18.89
C ALA A 47 -3.08 6.78 -17.59
N ASN A 48 -4.01 7.23 -16.75
CA ASN A 48 -3.68 7.99 -15.53
C ASN A 48 -4.49 7.52 -14.32
N PRO A 49 -4.13 6.35 -13.74
CA PRO A 49 -4.83 5.79 -12.59
C PRO A 49 -4.78 6.72 -11.36
N PHE A 50 -3.75 7.55 -11.23
CA PHE A 50 -3.61 8.50 -10.12
C PHE A 50 -4.64 9.62 -10.20
N LEU A 51 -4.92 10.16 -11.39
CA LEU A 51 -6.00 11.12 -11.58
C LEU A 51 -7.37 10.47 -11.33
N VAL A 52 -7.58 9.25 -11.83
CA VAL A 52 -8.81 8.50 -11.56
C VAL A 52 -8.99 8.31 -10.05
N CYS A 53 -7.91 7.96 -9.32
CA CYS A 53 -7.94 7.84 -7.86
C CYS A 53 -8.39 9.14 -7.18
N ALA A 54 -7.84 10.29 -7.58
CA ALA A 54 -8.22 11.59 -6.99
C ALA A 54 -9.70 11.89 -7.18
N LEU A 55 -10.25 11.59 -8.36
CA LEU A 55 -11.67 11.80 -8.69
C LEU A 55 -12.58 10.79 -7.99
N ASP A 56 -12.14 9.53 -7.86
CA ASP A 56 -12.88 8.48 -7.15
C ASP A 56 -12.98 8.79 -5.64
N ILE A 57 -11.87 9.22 -5.02
CA ILE A 57 -11.88 9.68 -3.61
C ILE A 57 -12.87 10.83 -3.42
N ALA A 58 -12.88 11.82 -4.33
CA ALA A 58 -13.82 12.93 -4.27
C ALA A 58 -15.28 12.46 -4.44
N ALA A 59 -15.52 11.48 -5.30
CA ALA A 59 -16.85 10.89 -5.49
C ALA A 59 -17.35 10.15 -4.25
N TRP A 60 -16.47 9.38 -3.59
CA TRP A 60 -16.80 8.71 -2.33
C TRP A 60 -17.08 9.71 -1.19
N ASP A 61 -16.26 10.77 -1.08
CA ASP A 61 -16.49 11.84 -0.10
C ASP A 61 -17.86 12.52 -0.33
N LEU A 62 -18.17 12.88 -1.57
CA LEU A 62 -19.48 13.42 -1.94
C LEU A 62 -20.62 12.45 -1.58
N PHE A 63 -20.47 11.18 -1.91
CA PHE A 63 -21.49 10.15 -1.65
C PHE A 63 -21.74 9.97 -0.14
N GLY A 64 -20.67 9.94 0.68
CA GLY A 64 -20.78 9.91 2.14
C GLY A 64 -21.52 11.13 2.70
N LYS A 65 -21.16 12.32 2.24
CA LYS A 65 -21.83 13.60 2.63
C LYS A 65 -23.32 13.61 2.26
N LEU A 66 -23.68 13.17 1.06
CA LEU A 66 -25.07 13.06 0.62
C LEU A 66 -25.88 12.07 1.48
N ARG A 67 -25.23 10.99 1.95
CA ARG A 67 -25.84 9.99 2.85
C ARG A 67 -25.75 10.37 4.32
N ARG A 68 -24.99 11.42 4.69
CA ARG A 68 -24.70 11.86 6.05
C ARG A 68 -24.08 10.74 6.92
N LEU A 69 -23.23 9.93 6.31
CA LEU A 69 -22.53 8.82 6.94
C LEU A 69 -21.04 8.86 6.59
N SER A 70 -20.20 8.39 7.51
CA SER A 70 -18.82 8.11 7.19
C SER A 70 -18.70 6.94 6.21
N LEU A 71 -17.63 6.85 5.44
CA LEU A 71 -17.48 5.75 4.48
C LEU A 71 -17.38 4.41 5.21
N SER A 72 -16.63 4.33 6.31
CA SER A 72 -16.56 3.11 7.14
C SER A 72 -17.94 2.65 7.59
N SER A 73 -18.81 3.57 8.05
CA SER A 73 -20.19 3.25 8.44
C SER A 73 -21.03 2.80 7.24
N LEU A 74 -20.86 3.41 6.05
CA LEU A 74 -21.55 2.97 4.83
C LEU A 74 -21.19 1.52 4.45
N TRP A 75 -19.99 1.09 4.76
CA TRP A 75 -19.51 -0.28 4.51
C TRP A 75 -19.76 -1.23 5.68
N GLY A 76 -20.43 -0.76 6.75
CA GLY A 76 -20.78 -1.57 7.92
C GLY A 76 -19.63 -1.80 8.91
N TYR A 77 -18.61 -0.95 8.90
CA TYR A 77 -17.47 -1.04 9.81
C TYR A 77 -17.50 0.07 10.87
N GLU A 78 -17.13 -0.32 12.09
CA GLU A 78 -16.87 0.63 13.18
C GLU A 78 -15.38 0.95 13.28
N MET A 79 -15.05 2.19 13.62
CA MET A 79 -13.66 2.69 13.75
C MET A 79 -12.95 2.24 15.04
N GLY A 80 -13.59 1.39 15.86
CA GLY A 80 -13.05 0.99 17.18
C GLY A 80 -11.92 -0.05 17.13
N ASN A 81 -11.76 -0.77 16.05
CA ASN A 81 -10.82 -1.90 15.96
C ASN A 81 -10.01 -1.81 14.67
N ILE A 82 -9.06 -0.88 14.64
CA ILE A 82 -8.18 -0.64 13.49
C ILE A 82 -6.75 -1.07 13.83
N PRO A 83 -5.98 -1.62 12.86
CA PRO A 83 -4.57 -1.89 13.08
C PRO A 83 -3.80 -0.59 13.35
N LEU A 84 -2.72 -0.71 14.13
CA LEU A 84 -1.82 0.42 14.35
C LEU A 84 -1.05 0.72 13.07
N THR A 85 -0.94 2.01 12.74
CA THR A 85 -0.10 2.46 11.64
C THR A 85 1.38 2.28 11.99
N ASP A 86 2.21 1.97 11.03
CA ASP A 86 3.66 1.99 11.18
C ASP A 86 4.25 3.39 10.86
N TYR A 87 5.43 3.66 11.42
CA TYR A 87 6.23 4.84 11.10
C TYR A 87 7.43 4.44 10.25
N THR A 88 7.56 5.02 9.05
CA THR A 88 8.59 4.64 8.10
C THR A 88 9.95 5.23 8.44
N ILE A 89 10.97 4.38 8.54
CA ILE A 89 12.38 4.71 8.62
C ILE A 89 13.01 4.44 7.24
N GLY A 90 13.35 5.51 6.53
CA GLY A 90 14.05 5.43 5.24
C GLY A 90 15.52 5.07 5.43
N ILE A 91 16.15 4.54 4.37
CA ILE A 91 17.58 4.20 4.37
C ILE A 91 18.41 5.48 4.55
N ASP A 92 19.28 5.48 5.56
CA ASP A 92 20.30 6.49 5.85
C ASP A 92 21.43 5.83 6.64
N THR A 93 22.36 6.59 7.21
CA THR A 93 23.30 6.06 8.18
C THR A 93 22.58 5.51 9.42
N ILE A 94 23.10 4.46 10.02
CA ILE A 94 22.49 3.80 11.19
C ILE A 94 22.21 4.82 12.29
N ASP A 95 23.16 5.72 12.59
CA ASP A 95 23.01 6.75 13.62
C ASP A 95 21.78 7.65 13.36
N LYS A 96 21.59 8.13 12.12
CA LYS A 96 20.44 8.97 11.76
C LYS A 96 19.13 8.20 11.84
N MET A 97 19.13 6.91 11.48
CA MET A 97 17.94 6.06 11.60
C MET A 97 17.57 5.87 13.08
N ILE A 98 18.56 5.63 13.94
CA ILE A 98 18.37 5.55 15.40
C ILE A 98 17.84 6.88 15.95
N ASP A 99 18.43 8.01 15.54
CA ASP A 99 18.00 9.34 15.98
C ASP A 99 16.54 9.60 15.57
N LYS A 100 16.15 9.23 14.36
CA LYS A 100 14.76 9.34 13.88
C LYS A 100 13.80 8.49 14.72
N MET A 101 14.19 7.29 15.13
CA MET A 101 13.40 6.43 16.00
C MET A 101 13.27 7.04 17.41
N LYS A 102 14.35 7.67 17.94
CA LYS A 102 14.32 8.37 19.23
C LYS A 102 13.49 9.66 19.19
N GLU A 103 13.55 10.40 18.08
CA GLU A 103 12.75 11.61 17.87
C GLU A 103 11.24 11.29 17.80
N LYS A 104 10.89 10.15 17.21
CA LYS A 104 9.51 9.68 17.05
C LYS A 104 9.36 8.26 17.58
N PRO A 105 9.30 8.04 18.90
CA PRO A 105 9.01 6.73 19.46
C PRO A 105 7.65 6.23 18.97
N TRP A 106 7.64 5.05 18.35
CA TRP A 106 6.45 4.48 17.74
C TRP A 106 6.37 2.97 17.99
N PRO A 107 5.19 2.37 18.13
CA PRO A 107 5.08 0.95 18.44
C PRO A 107 5.45 0.03 17.28
N ILE A 108 5.38 0.51 16.03
CA ILE A 108 5.69 -0.26 14.83
C ILE A 108 6.50 0.59 13.86
N TYR A 109 7.67 0.14 13.48
CA TYR A 109 8.47 0.80 12.45
C TYR A 109 8.48 -0.02 11.16
N LYS A 110 8.19 0.64 10.04
CA LYS A 110 8.46 0.12 8.70
C LYS A 110 9.85 0.57 8.28
N ILE A 111 10.79 -0.37 8.16
CA ILE A 111 12.19 -0.07 7.88
C ILE A 111 12.47 -0.42 6.42
N LYS A 112 12.99 0.55 5.66
CA LYS A 112 13.39 0.33 4.29
C LYS A 112 14.73 -0.42 4.26
N VAL A 113 14.78 -1.48 3.45
CA VAL A 113 15.93 -2.36 3.22
C VAL A 113 16.11 -2.56 1.71
N GLY A 114 16.86 -3.56 1.26
CA GLY A 114 17.14 -3.81 -0.17
C GLY A 114 18.49 -3.25 -0.61
N VAL A 115 19.37 -3.00 0.35
CA VAL A 115 20.74 -2.50 0.12
C VAL A 115 21.77 -3.41 0.82
N PRO A 116 23.04 -3.38 0.44
CA PRO A 116 24.09 -4.07 1.20
C PRO A 116 24.11 -3.64 2.68
N GLY A 117 24.28 -4.57 3.60
CA GLY A 117 24.33 -4.29 5.04
C GLY A 117 22.97 -4.25 5.74
N ASP A 118 21.90 -4.75 5.11
CA ASP A 118 20.53 -4.78 5.67
C ASP A 118 20.48 -5.44 7.05
N LEU A 119 21.12 -6.58 7.24
CA LEU A 119 21.06 -7.35 8.49
C LEU A 119 21.79 -6.62 9.63
N GLU A 120 22.94 -6.05 9.34
CA GLU A 120 23.70 -5.23 10.28
C GLU A 120 22.90 -4.00 10.70
N MET A 121 22.25 -3.36 9.74
CA MET A 121 21.40 -2.21 9.99
C MET A 121 20.20 -2.58 10.88
N ILE A 122 19.45 -3.61 10.57
CA ILE A 122 18.31 -4.06 11.39
C ILE A 122 18.76 -4.51 12.78
N SER A 123 19.90 -5.21 12.88
CA SER A 123 20.47 -5.62 14.17
C SER A 123 20.81 -4.41 15.05
N ALA A 124 21.48 -3.39 14.49
CA ALA A 124 21.81 -2.18 15.21
C ALA A 124 20.55 -1.39 15.66
N LEU A 125 19.54 -1.29 14.81
CA LEU A 125 18.26 -0.64 15.17
C LEU A 125 17.55 -1.41 16.28
N ARG A 126 17.61 -2.74 16.28
CA ARG A 126 16.98 -3.59 17.30
C ARG A 126 17.60 -3.38 18.70
N GLU A 127 18.88 -3.06 18.80
CA GLU A 127 19.53 -2.73 20.07
C GLU A 127 18.96 -1.47 20.74
N HIS A 128 18.25 -0.63 19.96
CA HIS A 128 17.70 0.64 20.44
C HIS A 128 16.16 0.67 20.57
N SER A 129 15.45 -0.42 20.22
CA SER A 129 13.98 -0.42 20.28
C SER A 129 13.42 -1.83 20.32
N ASP A 130 12.43 -2.03 21.21
CA ASP A 130 11.60 -3.25 21.29
C ASP A 130 10.33 -3.16 20.41
N ALA A 131 10.16 -2.09 19.64
CA ALA A 131 9.01 -1.92 18.74
C ALA A 131 8.94 -3.04 17.71
N VAL A 132 7.75 -3.30 17.16
CA VAL A 132 7.58 -4.21 16.04
C VAL A 132 8.28 -3.64 14.81
N PHE A 133 9.10 -4.46 14.14
CA PHE A 133 9.73 -4.10 12.88
C PHE A 133 9.02 -4.81 11.72
N ARG A 134 8.65 -4.05 10.69
CA ARG A 134 8.26 -4.50 9.36
C ARG A 134 9.35 -4.07 8.40
N VAL A 135 9.78 -4.91 7.50
CA VAL A 135 10.82 -4.54 6.53
C VAL A 135 10.23 -4.47 5.13
N ASP A 136 10.67 -3.48 4.37
CA ASP A 136 10.27 -3.29 2.98
C ASP A 136 11.52 -3.25 2.10
N ALA A 137 11.72 -4.30 1.31
CA ALA A 137 12.88 -4.46 0.45
C ALA A 137 12.74 -3.76 -0.90
N ASN A 138 11.56 -3.23 -1.23
CA ASN A 138 11.26 -2.55 -2.50
C ASN A 138 11.84 -3.28 -3.72
N ALA A 139 11.65 -4.60 -3.77
CA ALA A 139 12.14 -5.49 -4.84
C ALA A 139 13.68 -5.58 -4.96
N GLY A 140 14.41 -5.24 -3.89
CA GLY A 140 15.86 -5.08 -3.91
C GLY A 140 16.66 -6.36 -3.70
N TRP A 141 16.05 -7.50 -3.37
CA TRP A 141 16.78 -8.75 -3.11
C TRP A 141 16.68 -9.74 -4.26
N THR A 142 17.72 -10.58 -4.40
CA THR A 142 17.62 -11.83 -5.15
C THR A 142 16.90 -12.89 -4.30
N LEU A 143 16.54 -14.02 -4.92
CA LEU A 143 15.95 -15.15 -4.19
C LEU A 143 16.91 -15.68 -3.11
N GLU A 144 18.18 -15.83 -3.46
CA GLU A 144 19.25 -16.32 -2.57
C GLU A 144 19.42 -15.40 -1.37
N GLU A 145 19.49 -14.09 -1.59
CA GLU A 145 19.59 -13.10 -0.51
C GLU A 145 18.35 -13.14 0.40
N ALA A 146 17.15 -13.24 -0.16
CA ALA A 146 15.93 -13.33 0.62
C ALA A 146 15.88 -14.59 1.49
N MET A 147 16.30 -15.73 0.93
CA MET A 147 16.39 -17.02 1.64
C MET A 147 17.38 -17.00 2.81
N GLU A 148 18.48 -16.28 2.67
CA GLU A 148 19.47 -16.10 3.73
C GLU A 148 19.02 -15.10 4.80
N LYS A 149 18.44 -13.97 4.38
CA LYS A 149 18.08 -12.84 5.26
C LYS A 149 16.84 -13.13 6.12
N ILE A 150 15.80 -13.71 5.56
CA ILE A 150 14.51 -13.86 6.23
C ILE A 150 14.60 -14.64 7.57
N PRO A 151 15.32 -15.76 7.66
CA PRO A 151 15.48 -16.45 8.95
C PRO A 151 16.17 -15.59 10.02
N VAL A 152 17.16 -14.79 9.63
CA VAL A 152 17.88 -13.88 10.55
C VAL A 152 16.94 -12.75 10.99
N LEU A 153 16.20 -12.13 10.07
CA LEU A 153 15.22 -11.08 10.35
C LEU A 153 14.13 -11.59 11.32
N LYS A 154 13.69 -12.84 11.15
CA LYS A 154 12.77 -13.46 12.12
C LYS A 154 13.38 -13.55 13.51
N GLY A 155 14.65 -13.93 13.62
CA GLY A 155 15.39 -13.96 14.88
C GLY A 155 15.52 -12.56 15.53
N LEU A 156 15.56 -11.52 14.72
CA LEU A 156 15.56 -10.11 15.16
C LEU A 156 14.15 -9.56 15.47
N GLY A 157 13.10 -10.38 15.44
CA GLY A 157 11.73 -9.98 15.79
C GLY A 157 11.04 -9.15 14.71
N VAL A 158 11.43 -9.31 13.45
CA VAL A 158 10.69 -8.73 12.31
C VAL A 158 9.36 -9.47 12.14
N GLU A 159 8.28 -8.72 11.93
CA GLU A 159 6.92 -9.26 11.80
C GLU A 159 6.64 -9.77 10.38
N LEU A 160 7.06 -9.05 9.36
CA LEU A 160 6.81 -9.36 7.95
C LEU A 160 7.85 -8.74 7.02
N VAL A 161 7.87 -9.22 5.78
CA VAL A 161 8.70 -8.68 4.69
C VAL A 161 7.80 -8.25 3.55
N GLU A 162 7.90 -6.98 3.15
CA GLU A 162 7.21 -6.42 2.00
C GLU A 162 8.11 -6.45 0.77
N GLN A 163 7.59 -6.90 -0.35
CA GLN A 163 8.17 -7.00 -1.69
C GLN A 163 9.67 -7.35 -1.70
N PRO A 164 10.05 -8.57 -1.33
CA PRO A 164 11.46 -8.96 -1.28
C PRO A 164 12.11 -9.01 -2.67
N LEU A 165 11.45 -9.62 -3.67
CA LEU A 165 12.01 -9.85 -5.01
C LEU A 165 11.40 -8.90 -6.04
N ALA A 166 12.05 -8.79 -7.21
CA ALA A 166 11.56 -8.06 -8.36
C ALA A 166 10.09 -8.43 -8.66
N LYS A 167 9.27 -7.43 -9.01
CA LYS A 167 7.81 -7.53 -9.13
C LYS A 167 7.29 -8.60 -10.08
N ASP A 168 8.08 -9.00 -11.04
CA ASP A 168 7.76 -10.01 -12.08
C ASP A 168 8.46 -11.36 -11.84
N ASN A 169 9.24 -11.49 -10.76
CA ASN A 169 9.91 -12.75 -10.40
C ASN A 169 8.96 -13.71 -9.67
N TRP A 170 7.87 -14.10 -10.32
CA TRP A 170 6.85 -15.01 -9.76
C TRP A 170 7.41 -16.38 -9.40
N ASN A 171 8.34 -16.92 -10.21
CA ASN A 171 8.95 -18.22 -9.94
C ASN A 171 9.79 -18.18 -8.63
N GLY A 172 10.59 -17.13 -8.45
CA GLY A 172 11.34 -16.94 -7.21
C GLY A 172 10.42 -16.71 -6.02
N MET A 173 9.36 -15.91 -6.19
CA MET A 173 8.37 -15.67 -5.14
C MET A 173 7.63 -16.93 -4.70
N LYS A 174 7.31 -17.85 -5.63
CA LYS A 174 6.71 -19.13 -5.27
C LYS A 174 7.62 -19.97 -4.39
N VAL A 175 8.91 -20.10 -4.75
CA VAL A 175 9.91 -20.81 -3.93
C VAL A 175 10.04 -20.17 -2.57
N LEU A 176 10.13 -18.84 -2.53
CA LEU A 176 10.27 -18.09 -1.29
C LEU A 176 9.03 -18.23 -0.40
N TYR A 177 7.83 -18.18 -0.97
CA TYR A 177 6.57 -18.37 -0.25
C TYR A 177 6.51 -19.71 0.49
N GLU A 178 6.92 -20.79 -0.19
CA GLU A 178 6.89 -22.16 0.37
C GLU A 178 7.90 -22.35 1.53
N GLN A 179 8.96 -21.54 1.59
CA GLN A 179 10.05 -21.70 2.54
C GLN A 179 10.20 -20.55 3.55
N SER A 180 9.50 -19.43 3.32
CA SER A 180 9.61 -18.26 4.18
C SER A 180 9.10 -18.51 5.59
N SER A 181 9.91 -18.14 6.57
CA SER A 181 9.54 -18.17 7.98
C SER A 181 8.80 -16.90 8.44
N LEU A 182 8.68 -15.88 7.57
CA LEU A 182 7.94 -14.64 7.80
C LEU A 182 6.85 -14.44 6.75
N PRO A 183 5.74 -13.77 7.08
CA PRO A 183 4.77 -13.35 6.09
C PRO A 183 5.40 -12.47 5.01
N LEU A 184 5.04 -12.72 3.76
CA LEU A 184 5.47 -11.96 2.58
C LEU A 184 4.30 -11.15 2.05
N ILE A 185 4.47 -9.83 1.88
CA ILE A 185 3.43 -8.91 1.43
C ILE A 185 3.81 -8.35 0.05
N ALA A 186 2.89 -8.45 -0.92
CA ALA A 186 3.08 -7.89 -2.26
C ALA A 186 2.80 -6.40 -2.28
N ASP A 187 3.70 -5.57 -2.82
CA ASP A 187 3.49 -4.15 -3.11
C ASP A 187 3.54 -3.91 -4.63
N GLU A 188 4.75 -3.92 -5.22
CA GLU A 188 4.94 -3.66 -6.64
C GLU A 188 4.41 -4.80 -7.53
N SER A 189 4.26 -6.00 -6.99
CA SER A 189 3.65 -7.14 -7.67
C SER A 189 2.12 -7.11 -7.68
N CYS A 190 1.47 -6.27 -6.87
CA CYS A 190 0.02 -6.14 -6.77
C CYS A 190 -0.41 -4.69 -6.91
N VAL A 191 -0.62 -4.25 -8.14
CA VAL A 191 -0.98 -2.86 -8.46
C VAL A 191 -2.47 -2.72 -8.71
N PHE A 192 -3.05 -3.63 -9.51
CA PHE A 192 -4.43 -3.60 -9.94
C PHE A 192 -5.21 -4.81 -9.46
N GLU A 193 -6.53 -4.73 -9.58
CA GLU A 193 -7.48 -5.78 -9.17
C GLU A 193 -7.13 -7.17 -9.75
N GLN A 194 -6.73 -7.23 -11.02
CA GLN A 194 -6.36 -8.50 -11.68
C GLN A 194 -5.06 -9.12 -11.14
N ASP A 195 -4.23 -8.38 -10.41
CA ASP A 195 -2.99 -8.89 -9.85
C ASP A 195 -3.22 -9.69 -8.56
N VAL A 196 -4.35 -9.46 -7.87
CA VAL A 196 -4.68 -10.12 -6.60
C VAL A 196 -4.69 -11.64 -6.75
N GLU A 197 -5.24 -12.14 -7.86
CA GLU A 197 -5.30 -13.58 -8.15
C GLU A 197 -3.91 -14.22 -8.23
N LYS A 198 -2.97 -13.51 -8.83
CA LYS A 198 -1.59 -13.98 -8.98
C LYS A 198 -0.83 -14.04 -7.67
N CYS A 199 -1.25 -13.24 -6.66
CA CYS A 199 -0.59 -13.23 -5.36
C CYS A 199 -0.85 -14.51 -4.55
N LYS A 200 -1.92 -15.26 -4.84
CA LYS A 200 -2.19 -16.53 -4.17
C LYS A 200 -1.05 -17.52 -4.38
N ASN A 201 -0.57 -18.15 -3.32
CA ASN A 201 0.57 -19.08 -3.31
C ASN A 201 1.92 -18.45 -3.72
N HIS A 202 2.01 -17.11 -3.75
CA HIS A 202 3.25 -16.37 -3.97
C HIS A 202 3.52 -15.38 -2.82
N PHE A 203 2.44 -14.89 -2.20
CA PHE A 203 2.49 -13.97 -1.07
C PHE A 203 1.48 -14.39 -0.02
N HIS A 204 1.71 -13.97 1.23
CA HIS A 204 0.78 -14.19 2.34
C HIS A 204 -0.24 -13.05 2.46
N GLY A 205 0.04 -11.92 1.81
CA GLY A 205 -0.84 -10.76 1.79
C GLY A 205 -0.46 -9.79 0.68
N ILE A 206 -1.28 -8.73 0.56
CA ILE A 206 -1.10 -7.66 -0.43
C ILE A 206 -1.13 -6.30 0.25
N ASN A 207 -0.35 -5.35 -0.27
CA ASN A 207 -0.37 -3.95 0.13
C ASN A 207 -1.17 -3.14 -0.90
N ILE A 208 -2.38 -2.74 -0.52
CA ILE A 208 -3.27 -1.92 -1.34
C ILE A 208 -2.93 -0.44 -1.10
N LYS A 209 -2.61 0.29 -2.18
CA LYS A 209 -2.43 1.74 -2.17
C LYS A 209 -3.43 2.36 -3.14
N LEU A 210 -4.24 3.29 -2.68
CA LEU A 210 -5.36 3.88 -3.45
C LEU A 210 -4.90 4.44 -4.80
N THR A 211 -3.75 5.11 -4.82
CA THR A 211 -3.18 5.69 -6.04
C THR A 211 -2.75 4.63 -7.05
N LYS A 212 -2.20 3.49 -6.59
CA LYS A 212 -1.83 2.38 -7.49
C LYS A 212 -3.06 1.78 -8.16
N CYS A 213 -4.05 1.40 -7.37
CA CYS A 213 -5.22 0.70 -7.88
C CYS A 213 -6.29 1.61 -8.47
N SER A 214 -6.06 2.93 -8.51
CA SER A 214 -6.94 3.96 -9.06
C SER A 214 -8.18 4.33 -8.22
N GLY A 215 -8.13 4.11 -6.90
CA GLY A 215 -9.16 4.66 -6.01
C GLY A 215 -9.70 3.69 -4.96
N ILE A 216 -10.67 4.17 -4.21
CA ILE A 216 -11.41 3.41 -3.18
C ILE A 216 -12.23 2.30 -3.82
N THR A 217 -12.88 2.58 -4.94
CA THR A 217 -13.74 1.63 -5.65
C THR A 217 -13.00 0.33 -5.99
N PRO A 218 -11.88 0.33 -6.70
CA PRO A 218 -11.14 -0.91 -6.94
C PRO A 218 -10.48 -1.46 -5.67
N ALA A 219 -10.07 -0.62 -4.71
CA ALA A 219 -9.53 -1.09 -3.45
C ALA A 219 -10.52 -1.98 -2.69
N LEU A 220 -11.79 -1.61 -2.62
CA LEU A 220 -12.85 -2.43 -2.01
C LEU A 220 -13.01 -3.81 -2.69
N ARG A 221 -12.91 -3.84 -4.03
CA ARG A 221 -12.95 -5.11 -4.77
C ARG A 221 -11.70 -5.96 -4.53
N MET A 222 -10.51 -5.32 -4.49
CA MET A 222 -9.25 -5.99 -4.13
C MET A 222 -9.30 -6.58 -2.73
N ILE A 223 -9.81 -5.83 -1.74
CA ILE A 223 -10.00 -6.29 -0.36
C ILE A 223 -10.91 -7.54 -0.34
N LYS A 224 -12.07 -7.44 -0.99
CA LYS A 224 -13.00 -8.57 -1.07
C LYS A 224 -12.33 -9.80 -1.67
N ARG A 225 -11.65 -9.63 -2.82
CA ARG A 225 -10.99 -10.74 -3.50
C ARG A 225 -9.84 -11.33 -2.69
N ALA A 226 -9.04 -10.48 -2.03
CA ALA A 226 -7.97 -10.94 -1.15
C ALA A 226 -8.50 -11.81 0.00
N ARG A 227 -9.61 -11.42 0.62
CA ARG A 227 -10.26 -12.22 1.66
C ARG A 227 -10.76 -13.57 1.16
N GLU A 228 -11.35 -13.63 -0.04
CA GLU A 228 -11.77 -14.89 -0.67
C GLU A 228 -10.58 -15.84 -0.95
N LEU A 229 -9.40 -15.28 -1.17
CA LEU A 229 -8.14 -16.00 -1.41
C LEU A 229 -7.34 -16.28 -0.13
N GLU A 230 -7.87 -15.87 1.04
CA GLU A 230 -7.20 -15.98 2.35
C GLU A 230 -5.90 -15.17 2.46
N LEU A 231 -5.75 -14.13 1.64
CA LEU A 231 -4.63 -13.20 1.71
C LEU A 231 -4.86 -12.15 2.80
N LYS A 232 -3.80 -11.82 3.52
CA LYS A 232 -3.77 -10.70 4.45
C LYS A 232 -3.80 -9.36 3.70
N ILE A 233 -4.34 -8.35 4.35
CA ILE A 233 -4.51 -7.02 3.77
C ILE A 233 -3.69 -6.01 4.56
N MET A 234 -2.78 -5.37 3.86
CA MET A 234 -2.12 -4.14 4.29
C MET A 234 -2.71 -2.98 3.50
N ILE A 235 -2.97 -1.85 4.16
CA ILE A 235 -3.35 -0.62 3.48
C ILE A 235 -2.17 0.34 3.61
N GLY A 236 -1.48 0.55 2.50
CA GLY A 236 -0.35 1.46 2.42
C GLY A 236 -0.71 2.84 1.86
N CYS A 237 0.28 3.72 1.88
CA CYS A 237 0.17 5.06 1.33
C CYS A 237 1.37 5.39 0.42
N MET A 238 1.24 6.48 -0.30
CA MET A 238 2.34 7.22 -0.92
C MET A 238 2.62 8.48 -0.08
N ASN A 239 2.97 9.60 -0.70
CA ASN A 239 3.18 10.88 -0.02
C ASN A 239 1.87 11.69 -0.03
N GLU A 240 0.83 11.16 0.60
CA GLU A 240 -0.47 11.82 0.70
C GLU A 240 -0.48 12.88 1.82
N SER A 241 -1.33 13.89 1.67
CA SER A 241 -1.71 14.83 2.73
C SER A 241 -2.81 14.23 3.61
N THR A 242 -3.38 15.06 4.48
CA THR A 242 -4.52 14.67 5.32
C THR A 242 -5.75 14.23 4.52
N ILE A 243 -5.92 14.68 3.26
CA ILE A 243 -7.05 14.31 2.41
C ILE A 243 -6.94 12.84 1.98
N GLY A 244 -5.79 12.45 1.42
CA GLY A 244 -5.54 11.06 1.02
C GLY A 244 -5.48 10.13 2.23
N SER A 245 -4.80 10.56 3.31
CA SER A 245 -4.73 9.81 4.57
C SER A 245 -6.11 9.58 5.19
N ALA A 246 -7.03 10.55 5.13
CA ALA A 246 -8.40 10.38 5.61
C ALA A 246 -9.17 9.33 4.79
N ALA A 247 -8.99 9.32 3.46
CA ALA A 247 -9.59 8.29 2.61
C ALA A 247 -9.08 6.88 2.97
N ILE A 248 -7.75 6.73 3.19
CA ILE A 248 -7.12 5.50 3.63
C ILE A 248 -7.66 5.07 5.01
N ALA A 249 -7.79 6.00 5.96
CA ALA A 249 -8.26 5.71 7.31
C ALA A 249 -9.66 5.07 7.33
N HIS A 250 -10.54 5.41 6.39
CA HIS A 250 -11.85 4.75 6.28
C HIS A 250 -11.78 3.28 5.88
N LEU A 251 -10.70 2.83 5.24
CA LEU A 251 -10.46 1.44 4.88
C LEU A 251 -9.72 0.67 5.99
N ALA A 252 -9.11 1.36 6.94
CA ALA A 252 -8.30 0.74 7.99
C ALA A 252 -9.03 -0.38 8.78
N PRO A 253 -10.35 -0.32 9.06
CA PRO A 253 -11.06 -1.43 9.71
C PRO A 253 -11.09 -2.72 8.90
N MET A 254 -10.78 -2.68 7.61
CA MET A 254 -10.73 -3.85 6.73
C MET A 254 -9.32 -4.46 6.64
N ALA A 255 -8.30 -3.79 7.20
CA ALA A 255 -6.91 -4.22 7.11
C ALA A 255 -6.50 -5.16 8.26
N ASP A 256 -5.46 -5.95 8.01
CA ASP A 256 -4.73 -6.72 9.03
C ASP A 256 -3.49 -5.96 9.53
N TYR A 257 -2.91 -5.13 8.64
CA TYR A 257 -1.69 -4.36 8.89
C TYR A 257 -1.84 -2.91 8.50
#